data_3265af2a36be6cfd6195e744539a7cd7
#
_entry.id   3265af2a36be6cfd6195e744539a7cd7
#
_cell.length_a   1.000
_cell.length_b   1.000
_cell.length_c   1.000
_cell.angle_alpha   90.00
_cell.angle_beta   90.00
_cell.angle_gamma   90.00
#
_symmetry.space_group_name_H-M   'P 1'
#
loop_
_entity.id
_entity.type
_entity.pdbx_description
1 polymer ?
#
loop_
_entity_poly.entity_id
_entity_poly.type
_entity_poly.pdbx_seq_one_letter_code
_entity_poly.pdbx_strand_id
1 'polypeptide(L)'
;MADVIYDRRDIKFAIFEQFKAGKLAQLKAFSDYDEATFMEVLDSAFKFATEKLGPTNAEGDKVGVKIVDGQAILPQSFEKLYKEFCEGGWLSVGRNPEFGGMGMPNLLAFAVTELFIAANPSFMFTPGLTDSAAHLVETFGSDTQRALFVENMYTGKWAGTMCLTEPAAGSAVGDLTTKAEVVEGQDYYKITGNKIFISSGDHQLAENIIHLVLARVPGDPAGTKGISLFIVPKFRVSADGKIGQRNDVTLAGIEHKMGIHASATCSLSFGDAGECQGFLVGERCKGIVYMFQMMNEARLACGVQGAAMGNAAYQLALSYARDRKQGPKVTDRSAAPVSVPIIEHPDVRRNLLTMKAYGEAIRAIIFRVAHLTDIAHHSTDEAERTKAADLVDLLTPIAKAFPTDMGFKMTELAIQVHGGYGYIKEYGVEQHMRDLKIASLYEGTNGIQALDLLGRKMRQKGGGLFIQWLQDANELIQPLTEDPNFAETAKQIDAAKNALAEAAFGFSASKDPEYPLLHASNFLRMFGLVESARLLLEQATLAHAKLVPIWASRNVDATDAAARKTLAEDQDDVRFYEGKLASSKFFASQLLPEARALLASLKSNDRSALDVVL
;
A
#
# COMPACT_ATOMS: atom_id res chain seq x y z
N MET A 1 -19.84 -16.71 -1.34
CA MET A 1 -19.20 -15.50 -1.94
C MET A 1 -17.86 -15.14 -1.29
N ALA A 2 -17.46 -15.76 -0.18
CA ALA A 2 -16.15 -15.50 0.47
C ALA A 2 -14.93 -16.06 -0.28
N ASP A 3 -15.12 -16.91 -1.29
CA ASP A 3 -14.03 -17.71 -1.90
C ASP A 3 -13.33 -17.02 -3.08
N VAL A 4 -13.65 -15.76 -3.44
CA VAL A 4 -13.21 -15.14 -4.70
C VAL A 4 -12.56 -13.76 -4.47
N ILE A 5 -11.92 -13.52 -3.33
CA ILE A 5 -11.30 -12.22 -3.05
C ILE A 5 -9.86 -12.13 -3.61
N TYR A 6 -9.23 -13.26 -3.97
CA TYR A 6 -7.81 -13.31 -4.34
C TYR A 6 -7.55 -14.01 -5.66
N ASP A 7 -6.60 -13.50 -6.43
CA ASP A 7 -5.91 -14.26 -7.45
C ASP A 7 -4.62 -14.85 -6.86
N ARG A 8 -4.73 -16.07 -6.29
CA ARG A 8 -3.58 -16.77 -5.68
C ARG A 8 -2.46 -17.01 -6.68
N ARG A 9 -2.82 -17.30 -7.94
CA ARG A 9 -1.83 -17.59 -8.99
C ARG A 9 -1.02 -16.35 -9.33
N ASP A 10 -1.67 -15.18 -9.39
CA ASP A 10 -1.00 -13.92 -9.70
C ASP A 10 -0.05 -13.47 -8.57
N ILE A 11 -0.47 -13.61 -7.31
CA ILE A 11 0.39 -13.31 -6.16
C ILE A 11 1.62 -14.22 -6.16
N LYS A 12 1.44 -15.55 -6.34
CA LYS A 12 2.56 -16.50 -6.41
C LYS A 12 3.48 -16.22 -7.61
N PHE A 13 2.93 -15.86 -8.75
CA PHE A 13 3.72 -15.46 -9.92
C PHE A 13 4.60 -14.25 -9.62
N ALA A 14 4.01 -13.20 -9.04
CA ALA A 14 4.76 -11.99 -8.72
C ALA A 14 5.89 -12.29 -7.72
N ILE A 15 5.63 -13.05 -6.65
CA ILE A 15 6.63 -13.34 -5.62
C ILE A 15 7.73 -14.29 -6.15
N PHE A 16 7.36 -15.42 -6.73
CA PHE A 16 8.31 -16.49 -7.03
C PHE A 16 8.85 -16.48 -8.46
N GLU A 17 8.07 -16.01 -9.44
CA GLU A 17 8.52 -16.01 -10.84
C GLU A 17 9.09 -14.63 -11.24
N GLN A 18 8.43 -13.50 -10.86
CA GLN A 18 8.92 -12.16 -11.19
C GLN A 18 10.04 -11.71 -10.23
N PHE A 19 9.79 -11.67 -8.93
CA PHE A 19 10.76 -11.18 -7.95
C PHE A 19 11.66 -12.26 -7.36
N LYS A 20 11.44 -13.54 -7.72
CA LYS A 20 12.32 -14.68 -7.38
C LYS A 20 12.64 -14.75 -5.89
N ALA A 21 11.60 -14.72 -5.04
CA ALA A 21 11.72 -14.71 -3.57
C ALA A 21 12.65 -15.79 -3.02
N GLY A 22 12.74 -16.98 -3.67
CA GLY A 22 13.68 -18.03 -3.28
C GLY A 22 15.15 -17.59 -3.26
N LYS A 23 15.52 -16.54 -4.02
CA LYS A 23 16.88 -15.98 -3.95
C LYS A 23 17.13 -15.18 -2.68
N LEU A 24 16.10 -14.63 -2.04
CA LEU A 24 16.23 -13.92 -0.78
C LEU A 24 16.70 -14.86 0.35
N ALA A 25 16.35 -16.14 0.29
CA ALA A 25 16.84 -17.16 1.23
C ALA A 25 18.37 -17.34 1.22
N GLN A 26 19.07 -16.83 0.19
CA GLN A 26 20.54 -16.84 0.12
C GLN A 26 21.17 -15.67 0.91
N LEU A 27 20.38 -14.67 1.29
CA LEU A 27 20.84 -13.58 2.15
C LEU A 27 20.93 -14.06 3.58
N LYS A 28 21.99 -13.65 4.31
CA LYS A 28 22.23 -14.10 5.69
C LYS A 28 21.04 -13.90 6.62
N ALA A 29 20.30 -12.82 6.46
CA ALA A 29 19.14 -12.49 7.29
C ALA A 29 18.00 -13.51 7.14
N PHE A 30 17.93 -14.24 6.03
CA PHE A 30 16.85 -15.16 5.70
C PHE A 30 17.34 -16.61 5.50
N SER A 31 18.60 -16.90 5.89
CA SER A 31 19.26 -18.21 5.66
C SER A 31 18.63 -19.39 6.41
N ASP A 32 17.80 -19.10 7.42
CA ASP A 32 17.05 -20.12 8.15
C ASP A 32 15.78 -20.60 7.44
N TYR A 33 15.45 -19.99 6.30
CA TYR A 33 14.27 -20.25 5.49
C TYR A 33 14.65 -20.70 4.08
N ASP A 34 13.69 -21.32 3.40
CA ASP A 34 13.76 -21.68 1.99
C ASP A 34 12.50 -21.25 1.22
N GLU A 35 12.47 -21.44 -0.07
CA GLU A 35 11.32 -21.11 -0.90
C GLU A 35 10.07 -21.91 -0.51
N ALA A 36 10.22 -23.14 -0.04
CA ALA A 36 9.11 -23.96 0.43
C ALA A 36 8.47 -23.36 1.68
N THR A 37 9.27 -22.90 2.63
CA THR A 37 8.81 -22.19 3.84
C THR A 37 8.06 -20.90 3.47
N PHE A 38 8.57 -20.11 2.53
CA PHE A 38 7.89 -18.90 2.04
C PHE A 38 6.52 -19.23 1.43
N MET A 39 6.43 -20.34 0.69
CA MET A 39 5.18 -20.81 0.10
C MET A 39 4.18 -21.26 1.16
N GLU A 40 4.63 -21.97 2.20
CA GLU A 40 3.80 -22.42 3.32
C GLU A 40 3.22 -21.24 4.13
N VAL A 41 4.04 -20.24 4.41
CA VAL A 41 3.58 -18.99 5.08
C VAL A 41 2.50 -18.31 4.24
N LEU A 42 2.72 -18.18 2.92
CA LEU A 42 1.75 -17.56 2.03
C LEU A 42 0.45 -18.36 1.94
N ASP A 43 0.52 -19.70 1.82
CA ASP A 43 -0.68 -20.55 1.79
C ASP A 43 -1.45 -20.55 3.12
N SER A 44 -0.74 -20.47 4.24
CA SER A 44 -1.34 -20.29 5.57
C SER A 44 -2.03 -18.92 5.70
N ALA A 45 -1.42 -17.86 5.14
CA ALA A 45 -2.02 -16.53 5.09
C ALA A 45 -3.30 -16.51 4.24
N PHE A 46 -3.31 -17.17 3.07
CA PHE A 46 -4.52 -17.34 2.25
C PHE A 46 -5.65 -17.99 3.04
N LYS A 47 -5.33 -19.05 3.77
CA LYS A 47 -6.31 -19.77 4.60
C LYS A 47 -6.86 -18.86 5.69
N PHE A 48 -5.99 -18.18 6.43
CA PHE A 48 -6.38 -17.27 7.52
C PHE A 48 -7.24 -16.11 7.00
N ALA A 49 -6.83 -15.50 5.89
CA ALA A 49 -7.58 -14.43 5.24
C ALA A 49 -9.00 -14.86 4.83
N THR A 50 -9.12 -16.04 4.21
CA THR A 50 -10.40 -16.56 3.72
C THR A 50 -11.32 -17.04 4.85
N GLU A 51 -10.78 -17.82 5.81
CA GLU A 51 -11.58 -18.51 6.82
C GLU A 51 -11.84 -17.66 8.07
N LYS A 52 -10.97 -16.68 8.39
CA LYS A 52 -11.02 -15.90 9.62
C LYS A 52 -11.33 -14.42 9.40
N LEU A 53 -10.55 -13.74 8.56
CA LEU A 53 -10.70 -12.29 8.33
C LEU A 53 -11.93 -11.96 7.47
N GLY A 54 -12.06 -12.57 6.30
CA GLY A 54 -13.12 -12.27 5.34
C GLY A 54 -14.53 -12.31 5.92
N PRO A 55 -14.92 -13.36 6.70
CA PRO A 55 -16.24 -13.44 7.29
C PRO A 55 -16.62 -12.27 8.21
N THR A 56 -15.63 -11.56 8.79
CA THR A 56 -15.88 -10.46 9.74
C THR A 56 -15.98 -9.08 9.07
N ASN A 57 -15.67 -8.97 7.77
CA ASN A 57 -15.61 -7.68 7.08
C ASN A 57 -16.98 -7.00 6.95
N ALA A 58 -17.97 -7.70 6.39
CA ALA A 58 -19.32 -7.14 6.19
C ALA A 58 -20.05 -6.89 7.52
N GLU A 59 -19.85 -7.76 8.52
CA GLU A 59 -20.35 -7.54 9.88
C GLU A 59 -19.72 -6.28 10.48
N GLY A 60 -18.41 -6.14 10.37
CA GLY A 60 -17.67 -4.97 10.86
C GLY A 60 -18.17 -3.66 10.24
N ASP A 61 -18.36 -3.61 8.92
CA ASP A 61 -18.92 -2.41 8.24
C ASP A 61 -20.31 -2.05 8.75
N LYS A 62 -21.14 -3.05 9.02
CA LYS A 62 -22.51 -2.86 9.51
C LYS A 62 -22.57 -2.42 10.99
N VAL A 63 -21.74 -3.01 11.85
CA VAL A 63 -21.73 -2.74 13.30
C VAL A 63 -21.02 -1.45 13.64
N GLY A 64 -19.89 -1.19 12.99
CA GLY A 64 -19.03 -0.03 13.24
C GLY A 64 -18.41 -0.02 14.63
N VAL A 65 -17.88 1.14 15.02
CA VAL A 65 -17.31 1.40 16.36
C VAL A 65 -18.31 2.19 17.19
N LYS A 66 -18.36 1.90 18.50
CA LYS A 66 -19.23 2.60 19.46
C LYS A 66 -18.39 3.11 20.64
N ILE A 67 -18.82 4.18 21.27
CA ILE A 67 -18.26 4.63 22.57
C ILE A 67 -19.14 4.06 23.69
N VAL A 68 -18.53 3.31 24.57
CA VAL A 68 -19.19 2.78 25.79
C VAL A 68 -18.29 3.11 26.99
N ASP A 69 -18.82 3.78 27.99
CA ASP A 69 -18.12 4.18 29.22
C ASP A 69 -16.79 4.90 28.94
N GLY A 70 -16.77 5.75 27.89
CA GLY A 70 -15.60 6.55 27.50
C GLY A 70 -14.49 5.76 26.79
N GLN A 71 -14.78 4.54 26.33
CA GLN A 71 -13.88 3.70 25.55
C GLN A 71 -14.48 3.39 24.18
N ALA A 72 -13.65 3.35 23.13
CA ALA A 72 -14.06 2.87 21.82
C ALA A 72 -14.14 1.34 21.81
N ILE A 73 -15.29 0.81 21.41
CA ILE A 73 -15.57 -0.62 21.34
C ILE A 73 -15.77 -1.03 19.87
N LEU A 74 -14.88 -1.87 19.38
CA LEU A 74 -14.90 -2.46 18.06
C LEU A 74 -15.90 -3.64 18.03
N PRO A 75 -16.27 -4.15 16.82
CA PRO A 75 -17.14 -5.33 16.72
C PRO A 75 -16.63 -6.51 17.57
N GLN A 76 -17.54 -7.20 18.24
CA GLN A 76 -17.17 -8.31 19.16
C GLN A 76 -16.42 -9.44 18.44
N SER A 77 -16.71 -9.67 17.16
CA SER A 77 -16.00 -10.65 16.34
C SER A 77 -14.49 -10.36 16.23
N PHE A 78 -14.08 -9.10 16.38
CA PHE A 78 -12.67 -8.69 16.31
C PHE A 78 -11.85 -9.12 17.53
N GLU A 79 -12.46 -9.34 18.70
CA GLU A 79 -11.71 -9.76 19.90
C GLU A 79 -11.09 -11.15 19.72
N LYS A 80 -11.92 -12.13 19.30
CA LYS A 80 -11.44 -13.47 19.01
C LYS A 80 -10.47 -13.48 17.83
N LEU A 81 -10.80 -12.72 16.78
CA LEU A 81 -9.97 -12.60 15.58
C LEU A 81 -8.59 -12.04 15.91
N TYR A 82 -8.51 -10.96 16.72
CA TYR A 82 -7.24 -10.35 17.13
C TYR A 82 -6.36 -11.32 17.92
N LYS A 83 -6.95 -12.08 18.84
CA LYS A 83 -6.24 -13.11 19.57
C LYS A 83 -5.65 -14.17 18.63
N GLU A 84 -6.48 -14.76 17.76
CA GLU A 84 -6.03 -15.77 16.78
C GLU A 84 -4.97 -15.20 15.81
N PHE A 85 -5.08 -13.91 15.42
CA PHE A 85 -4.13 -13.21 14.57
C PHE A 85 -2.76 -13.07 15.25
N CYS A 86 -2.74 -12.65 16.51
CA CYS A 86 -1.52 -12.50 17.30
C CYS A 86 -0.88 -13.86 17.62
N GLU A 87 -1.66 -14.85 18.04
CA GLU A 87 -1.18 -16.22 18.30
C GLU A 87 -0.57 -16.87 17.05
N GLY A 88 -1.06 -16.53 15.87
CA GLY A 88 -0.50 -16.95 14.58
C GLY A 88 0.77 -16.20 14.16
N GLY A 89 1.24 -15.20 14.91
CA GLY A 89 2.41 -14.37 14.59
C GLY A 89 2.18 -13.39 13.44
N TRP A 90 0.95 -13.23 12.95
CA TRP A 90 0.63 -12.44 11.76
C TRP A 90 0.86 -10.94 11.91
N LEU A 91 0.98 -10.45 13.15
CA LEU A 91 1.22 -9.03 13.42
C LEU A 91 2.62 -8.60 12.97
N SER A 92 3.62 -9.46 13.09
CA SER A 92 5.05 -9.13 12.96
C SER A 92 5.79 -10.05 11.98
N VAL A 93 5.17 -10.32 10.81
CA VAL A 93 5.69 -11.26 9.79
C VAL A 93 7.12 -10.91 9.34
N GLY A 94 7.40 -9.63 9.07
CA GLY A 94 8.72 -9.17 8.60
C GLY A 94 9.65 -8.67 9.71
N ARG A 95 9.36 -8.95 11.00
CA ARG A 95 10.07 -8.34 12.13
C ARG A 95 11.05 -9.29 12.80
N ASN A 96 11.93 -8.69 13.62
CA ASN A 96 13.05 -9.36 14.28
C ASN A 96 12.57 -10.52 15.18
N PRO A 97 13.06 -11.75 14.97
CA PRO A 97 12.73 -12.91 15.79
C PRO A 97 13.13 -12.77 17.26
N GLU A 98 14.15 -11.96 17.60
CA GLU A 98 14.56 -11.71 18.98
C GLU A 98 13.45 -11.07 19.82
N PHE A 99 12.49 -10.38 19.19
CA PHE A 99 11.33 -9.76 19.84
C PHE A 99 10.00 -10.45 19.46
N GLY A 100 10.04 -11.67 18.94
CA GLY A 100 8.84 -12.45 18.61
C GLY A 100 8.30 -12.24 17.19
N GLY A 101 9.04 -11.59 16.31
CA GLY A 101 8.72 -11.50 14.88
C GLY A 101 9.03 -12.80 14.12
N MET A 102 8.44 -12.96 12.93
CA MET A 102 8.71 -14.15 12.10
C MET A 102 10.00 -14.05 11.27
N GLY A 103 10.62 -12.89 11.11
CA GLY A 103 11.86 -12.71 10.33
C GLY A 103 11.74 -12.95 8.82
N MET A 104 10.52 -12.87 8.26
CA MET A 104 10.30 -13.05 6.84
C MET A 104 10.75 -11.84 6.01
N PRO A 105 11.13 -12.03 4.73
CA PRO A 105 11.40 -10.90 3.84
C PRO A 105 10.22 -9.94 3.74
N ASN A 106 10.50 -8.64 3.57
CA ASN A 106 9.49 -7.62 3.34
C ASN A 106 8.60 -7.97 2.13
N LEU A 107 9.18 -8.53 1.07
CA LEU A 107 8.41 -9.01 -0.09
C LEU A 107 7.27 -9.96 0.32
N LEU A 108 7.55 -10.92 1.22
CA LEU A 108 6.55 -11.84 1.71
C LEU A 108 5.57 -11.17 2.69
N ALA A 109 6.09 -10.34 3.61
CA ALA A 109 5.27 -9.59 4.56
C ALA A 109 4.24 -8.70 3.86
N PHE A 110 4.63 -8.02 2.77
CA PHE A 110 3.72 -7.20 1.96
C PHE A 110 2.66 -8.03 1.23
N ALA A 111 3.03 -9.22 0.73
CA ALA A 111 2.06 -10.12 0.12
C ALA A 111 1.02 -10.64 1.13
N VAL A 112 1.46 -11.01 2.33
CA VAL A 112 0.56 -11.38 3.44
C VAL A 112 -0.34 -10.21 3.82
N THR A 113 0.21 -8.99 3.90
CA THR A 113 -0.56 -7.77 4.19
C THR A 113 -1.59 -7.48 3.09
N GLU A 114 -1.27 -7.68 1.80
CA GLU A 114 -2.23 -7.54 0.70
C GLU A 114 -3.42 -8.47 0.89
N LEU A 115 -3.18 -9.74 1.23
CA LEU A 115 -4.22 -10.72 1.48
C LEU A 115 -5.15 -10.30 2.64
N PHE A 116 -4.56 -9.85 3.73
CA PHE A 116 -5.31 -9.50 4.93
C PHE A 116 -6.13 -8.20 4.76
N ILE A 117 -5.56 -7.20 4.11
CA ILE A 117 -6.30 -5.95 3.78
C ILE A 117 -7.44 -6.24 2.81
N ALA A 118 -7.22 -7.09 1.79
CA ALA A 118 -8.29 -7.47 0.86
C ALA A 118 -9.45 -8.20 1.58
N ALA A 119 -9.14 -8.97 2.64
CA ALA A 119 -10.14 -9.69 3.43
C ALA A 119 -10.90 -8.80 4.41
N ASN A 120 -10.20 -7.93 5.17
CA ASN A 120 -10.81 -7.01 6.13
C ASN A 120 -9.93 -5.79 6.38
N PRO A 121 -10.07 -4.71 5.59
CA PRO A 121 -9.27 -3.51 5.72
C PRO A 121 -9.45 -2.84 7.09
N SER A 122 -10.65 -2.82 7.64
CA SER A 122 -10.94 -2.15 8.92
C SER A 122 -10.19 -2.78 10.10
N PHE A 123 -10.11 -4.11 10.13
CA PHE A 123 -9.37 -4.84 11.16
C PHE A 123 -7.87 -4.55 11.08
N MET A 124 -7.31 -4.51 9.86
CA MET A 124 -5.87 -4.40 9.65
C MET A 124 -5.24 -3.09 10.11
N PHE A 125 -6.03 -2.06 10.43
CA PHE A 125 -5.47 -0.82 11.00
C PHE A 125 -4.82 -1.03 12.37
N THR A 126 -5.42 -1.83 13.24
CA THR A 126 -4.85 -2.05 14.59
C THR A 126 -3.52 -2.81 14.54
N PRO A 127 -3.41 -3.99 13.91
CA PRO A 127 -2.12 -4.69 13.84
C PRO A 127 -1.09 -3.94 12.98
N GLY A 128 -1.48 -3.33 11.86
CA GLY A 128 -0.53 -2.63 10.99
C GLY A 128 0.13 -1.41 11.63
N LEU A 129 -0.63 -0.59 12.39
CA LEU A 129 -0.06 0.53 13.14
C LEU A 129 0.77 0.06 14.32
N THR A 130 0.36 -1.02 14.98
CA THR A 130 1.11 -1.62 16.08
C THR A 130 2.47 -2.10 15.63
N ASP A 131 2.53 -2.83 14.51
CA ASP A 131 3.77 -3.30 13.88
C ASP A 131 4.75 -2.15 13.58
N SER A 132 4.26 -1.11 12.88
CA SER A 132 5.09 0.03 12.53
C SER A 132 5.53 0.87 13.74
N ALA A 133 4.68 0.98 14.77
CA ALA A 133 5.04 1.68 16.01
C ALA A 133 6.10 0.91 16.81
N ALA A 134 5.97 -0.42 16.89
CA ALA A 134 6.96 -1.27 17.54
C ALA A 134 8.33 -1.17 16.83
N HIS A 135 8.35 -1.22 15.50
CA HIS A 135 9.57 -1.09 14.71
C HIS A 135 10.26 0.26 14.90
N LEU A 136 9.50 1.34 15.07
CA LEU A 136 10.11 2.64 15.40
C LEU A 136 10.77 2.62 16.78
N VAL A 137 10.14 2.01 17.78
CA VAL A 137 10.75 1.85 19.13
C VAL A 137 11.95 0.92 19.09
N GLU A 138 11.90 -0.18 18.31
CA GLU A 138 13.05 -1.08 18.10
C GLU A 138 14.25 -0.31 17.53
N THR A 139 14.01 0.57 16.54
CA THR A 139 15.09 1.29 15.84
C THR A 139 15.68 2.42 16.66
N PHE A 140 14.87 3.24 17.31
CA PHE A 140 15.30 4.50 17.93
C PHE A 140 15.13 4.56 19.45
N GLY A 141 14.45 3.59 20.05
CA GLY A 141 14.29 3.52 21.49
C GLY A 141 15.60 3.19 22.23
N SER A 142 15.68 3.56 23.49
CA SER A 142 16.75 3.10 24.39
C SER A 142 16.66 1.60 24.63
N ASP A 143 17.72 0.96 25.15
CA ASP A 143 17.70 -0.46 25.50
C ASP A 143 16.55 -0.80 26.46
N THR A 144 16.29 0.08 27.43
CA THR A 144 15.17 -0.05 28.37
C THR A 144 13.83 0.03 27.65
N GLN A 145 13.67 0.98 26.72
CA GLN A 145 12.43 1.11 25.95
C GLN A 145 12.22 -0.10 25.04
N ARG A 146 13.27 -0.57 24.35
CA ARG A 146 13.20 -1.79 23.53
C ARG A 146 12.76 -3.01 24.35
N ALA A 147 13.43 -3.26 25.47
CA ALA A 147 13.10 -4.39 26.33
C ALA A 147 11.69 -4.33 26.92
N LEU A 148 11.17 -3.11 27.17
CA LEU A 148 9.88 -2.93 27.82
C LEU A 148 8.71 -3.01 26.84
N PHE A 149 8.86 -2.46 25.61
CA PHE A 149 7.74 -2.24 24.71
C PHE A 149 7.72 -3.17 23.50
N VAL A 150 8.87 -3.49 22.88
CA VAL A 150 8.90 -4.06 21.52
C VAL A 150 8.26 -5.44 21.47
N GLU A 151 8.65 -6.38 22.33
CA GLU A 151 8.09 -7.73 22.36
C GLU A 151 6.58 -7.72 22.68
N ASN A 152 6.16 -6.91 23.67
CA ASN A 152 4.74 -6.77 24.00
C ASN A 152 3.90 -6.23 22.83
N MET A 153 4.50 -5.41 21.96
CA MET A 153 3.83 -4.87 20.78
C MET A 153 3.87 -5.85 19.61
N TYR A 154 5.00 -6.50 19.30
CA TYR A 154 5.08 -7.48 18.22
C TYR A 154 4.24 -8.74 18.45
N THR A 155 4.03 -9.11 19.70
CA THR A 155 3.12 -10.21 20.06
C THR A 155 1.64 -9.77 20.13
N GLY A 156 1.36 -8.48 19.96
CA GLY A 156 0.01 -7.91 20.02
C GLY A 156 -0.59 -7.82 21.42
N LYS A 157 0.17 -8.13 22.46
CA LYS A 157 -0.28 -7.93 23.84
C LYS A 157 -0.60 -6.45 24.11
N TRP A 158 0.22 -5.55 23.58
CA TRP A 158 -0.01 -4.11 23.55
C TRP A 158 -0.12 -3.62 22.12
N ALA A 159 -1.06 -2.72 21.88
CA ALA A 159 -1.21 -2.07 20.59
C ALA A 159 -0.33 -0.81 20.48
N GLY A 160 -0.15 -0.30 19.27
CA GLY A 160 0.59 0.92 18.99
C GLY A 160 -0.14 1.87 18.08
N THR A 161 0.11 3.17 18.21
CA THR A 161 -0.48 4.21 17.36
C THR A 161 0.52 5.29 16.98
N MET A 162 0.19 6.04 15.94
CA MET A 162 0.93 7.20 15.46
C MET A 162 0.09 8.48 15.71
N CYS A 163 0.56 9.37 16.60
CA CYS A 163 -0.17 10.57 17.03
C CYS A 163 0.53 11.85 16.54
N LEU A 164 0.25 12.24 15.27
CA LEU A 164 0.84 13.42 14.63
C LEU A 164 -0.18 14.58 14.56
N THR A 165 -1.30 14.29 13.87
CA THR A 165 -2.25 15.29 13.39
C THR A 165 -2.98 16.01 14.51
N GLU A 166 -3.08 17.33 14.40
CA GLU A 166 -3.89 18.19 15.26
C GLU A 166 -4.93 18.94 14.42
N PRO A 167 -5.98 19.53 15.03
CA PRO A 167 -7.03 20.24 14.30
C PRO A 167 -6.51 21.31 13.33
N ALA A 168 -5.43 22.00 13.67
CA ALA A 168 -4.82 23.05 12.85
C ALA A 168 -3.51 22.59 12.16
N ALA A 169 -3.04 21.37 12.37
CA ALA A 169 -1.75 20.88 11.88
C ALA A 169 -1.88 19.46 11.27
N GLY A 170 -2.39 19.39 10.04
CA GLY A 170 -2.44 18.16 9.24
C GLY A 170 -1.19 18.02 8.38
N SER A 171 -1.23 18.49 7.11
CA SER A 171 -0.05 18.50 6.23
C SER A 171 1.07 19.41 6.73
N ALA A 172 0.75 20.50 7.41
CA ALA A 172 1.70 21.42 8.05
C ALA A 172 2.03 20.96 9.47
N VAL A 173 2.63 19.76 9.62
CA VAL A 173 2.96 19.18 10.95
C VAL A 173 3.83 20.09 11.82
N GLY A 174 4.62 21.00 11.21
CA GLY A 174 5.42 21.99 11.92
C GLY A 174 4.65 22.92 12.85
N ASP A 175 3.34 23.08 12.62
CA ASP A 175 2.46 23.99 13.34
C ASP A 175 1.78 23.32 14.56
N LEU A 176 2.18 22.10 14.92
CA LEU A 176 1.63 21.40 16.08
C LEU A 176 1.78 22.20 17.37
N THR A 177 0.77 22.10 18.24
CA THR A 177 0.64 22.83 19.50
C THR A 177 0.84 21.95 20.74
N THR A 178 0.80 20.64 20.60
CA THR A 178 1.06 19.68 21.69
C THR A 178 2.42 19.93 22.32
N LYS A 179 2.44 20.06 23.65
CA LYS A 179 3.63 20.38 24.45
C LYS A 179 4.11 19.17 25.24
N ALA A 180 5.42 19.12 25.47
CA ALA A 180 6.08 18.20 26.37
C ALA A 180 6.91 18.99 27.40
N GLU A 181 6.43 19.14 28.60
CA GLU A 181 7.10 19.91 29.64
C GLU A 181 8.04 19.04 30.45
N VAL A 182 9.28 19.50 30.65
CA VAL A 182 10.28 18.81 31.46
C VAL A 182 9.82 18.77 32.91
N VAL A 183 9.92 17.58 33.55
CA VAL A 183 9.67 17.41 34.99
C VAL A 183 11.02 17.25 35.69
N GLU A 184 11.39 18.21 36.51
CA GLU A 184 12.69 18.23 37.17
C GLU A 184 12.89 16.96 38.04
N GLY A 185 14.02 16.28 37.86
CA GLY A 185 14.35 15.07 38.59
C GLY A 185 13.62 13.80 38.15
N GLN A 186 12.84 13.85 37.06
CA GLN A 186 12.15 12.69 36.49
C GLN A 186 12.69 12.37 35.10
N ASP A 187 12.50 11.12 34.64
CA ASP A 187 12.85 10.60 33.32
C ASP A 187 11.71 10.73 32.28
N TYR A 188 10.59 11.34 32.68
CA TYR A 188 9.43 11.58 31.81
C TYR A 188 9.12 13.08 31.66
N TYR A 189 8.34 13.38 30.64
CA TYR A 189 7.78 14.72 30.34
C TYR A 189 6.28 14.72 30.61
N LYS A 190 5.72 15.86 30.98
CA LYS A 190 4.26 16.07 31.00
C LYS A 190 3.80 16.46 29.61
N ILE A 191 2.93 15.63 29.01
CA ILE A 191 2.37 15.86 27.68
C ILE A 191 1.02 16.52 27.82
N THR A 192 0.81 17.63 27.05
CA THR A 192 -0.47 18.36 27.02
C THR A 192 -0.82 18.73 25.59
N GLY A 193 -2.01 18.36 25.12
CA GLY A 193 -2.51 18.70 23.79
C GLY A 193 -3.55 17.73 23.26
N ASN A 194 -4.00 18.00 22.02
CA ASN A 194 -5.05 17.22 21.37
C ASN A 194 -4.55 16.67 20.03
N LYS A 195 -4.85 15.40 19.77
CA LYS A 195 -4.57 14.73 18.51
C LYS A 195 -5.86 14.24 17.88
N ILE A 196 -6.00 14.37 16.56
CA ILE A 196 -7.19 13.96 15.82
C ILE A 196 -6.83 12.96 14.70
N PHE A 197 -7.83 12.23 14.23
CA PHE A 197 -7.67 11.20 13.20
C PHE A 197 -6.70 10.09 13.57
N ILE A 198 -6.64 9.77 14.87
CA ILE A 198 -5.74 8.71 15.36
C ILE A 198 -6.40 7.35 15.13
N SER A 199 -5.92 6.63 14.14
CA SER A 199 -6.38 5.28 13.85
C SER A 199 -6.01 4.34 14.99
N SER A 200 -6.97 3.53 15.42
CA SER A 200 -6.84 2.62 16.59
C SER A 200 -6.39 3.34 17.87
N GLY A 201 -6.75 4.63 18.00
CA GLY A 201 -6.35 5.46 19.16
C GLY A 201 -6.92 4.95 20.48
N ASP A 202 -8.06 4.29 20.45
CA ASP A 202 -8.64 3.61 21.60
C ASP A 202 -9.44 2.38 21.13
N HIS A 203 -9.34 1.27 21.88
CA HIS A 203 -10.06 0.01 21.65
C HIS A 203 -9.89 -0.95 22.82
N GLN A 204 -10.66 -2.07 22.79
CA GLN A 204 -10.64 -3.12 23.81
C GLN A 204 -9.77 -4.35 23.45
N LEU A 205 -9.13 -4.39 22.26
CA LEU A 205 -8.48 -5.60 21.74
C LEU A 205 -7.16 -5.96 22.45
N ALA A 206 -6.44 -4.98 22.98
CA ALA A 206 -5.14 -5.15 23.63
C ALA A 206 -5.17 -4.66 25.07
N GLU A 207 -4.24 -5.18 25.91
CA GLU A 207 -4.14 -4.81 27.32
C GLU A 207 -3.70 -3.35 27.54
N ASN A 208 -2.90 -2.80 26.62
CA ASN A 208 -2.44 -1.42 26.64
C ASN A 208 -2.34 -0.87 25.22
N ILE A 209 -2.28 0.45 25.06
CA ILE A 209 -2.03 1.12 23.79
C ILE A 209 -0.86 2.07 23.98
N ILE A 210 0.15 1.94 23.15
CA ILE A 210 1.38 2.74 23.18
C ILE A 210 1.31 3.81 22.08
N HIS A 211 1.06 5.04 22.50
CA HIS A 211 0.95 6.17 21.58
C HIS A 211 2.33 6.76 21.30
N LEU A 212 2.72 6.83 20.04
CA LEU A 212 3.92 7.57 19.59
C LEU A 212 3.50 8.99 19.25
N VAL A 213 3.77 9.92 20.18
CA VAL A 213 3.25 11.29 20.15
C VAL A 213 4.33 12.27 19.73
N LEU A 214 4.06 13.05 18.68
CA LEU A 214 4.87 14.23 18.35
C LEU A 214 4.45 15.42 19.20
N ALA A 215 5.41 16.00 19.90
CA ALA A 215 5.22 17.19 20.73
C ALA A 215 6.45 18.10 20.70
N ARG A 216 6.25 19.35 21.12
CA ARG A 216 7.33 20.35 21.23
C ARG A 216 7.65 20.61 22.70
N VAL A 217 8.93 20.57 23.03
CA VAL A 217 9.37 21.02 24.36
C VAL A 217 9.42 22.57 24.35
N PRO A 218 8.88 23.26 25.37
CA PRO A 218 8.97 24.71 25.45
C PRO A 218 10.41 25.21 25.34
N GLY A 219 10.62 26.21 24.47
CA GLY A 219 11.94 26.75 24.16
C GLY A 219 12.64 26.10 22.95
N ASP A 220 12.14 24.99 22.42
CA ASP A 220 12.67 24.38 21.19
C ASP A 220 12.26 25.19 19.93
N PRO A 221 13.04 25.07 18.84
CA PRO A 221 12.81 25.80 17.60
C PRO A 221 11.37 25.64 17.07
N ALA A 222 10.83 26.66 16.41
CA ALA A 222 9.58 26.58 15.70
C ALA A 222 9.68 25.67 14.45
N GLY A 223 8.54 25.25 13.93
CA GLY A 223 8.46 24.38 12.76
C GLY A 223 8.91 22.94 13.06
N THR A 224 9.20 22.17 12.02
CA THR A 224 9.52 20.75 12.15
C THR A 224 10.83 20.45 12.89
N LYS A 225 11.76 21.42 12.94
CA LYS A 225 13.09 21.25 13.57
C LYS A 225 13.06 21.17 15.10
N GLY A 226 11.98 21.61 15.75
CA GLY A 226 11.86 21.56 17.20
C GLY A 226 10.90 20.50 17.71
N ILE A 227 10.50 19.55 16.88
CA ILE A 227 9.57 18.50 17.26
C ILE A 227 10.33 17.28 17.77
N SER A 228 9.92 16.78 18.94
CA SER A 228 10.42 15.57 19.58
C SER A 228 9.36 14.47 19.56
N LEU A 229 9.78 13.23 19.77
CA LEU A 229 8.92 12.04 19.78
C LEU A 229 8.86 11.45 21.17
N PHE A 230 7.66 11.07 21.62
CA PHE A 230 7.42 10.52 22.96
C PHE A 230 6.60 9.23 22.89
N ILE A 231 6.99 8.25 23.70
CA ILE A 231 6.15 7.09 24.05
C ILE A 231 5.19 7.55 25.16
N VAL A 232 3.90 7.45 24.91
CA VAL A 232 2.83 7.79 25.85
C VAL A 232 1.89 6.59 25.98
N PRO A 233 2.06 5.73 27.00
CA PRO A 233 1.17 4.58 27.21
C PRO A 233 -0.22 5.02 27.66
N LYS A 234 -1.28 4.34 27.22
CA LYS A 234 -2.67 4.54 27.71
C LYS A 234 -2.79 4.22 29.22
N PHE A 235 -2.13 3.16 29.65
CA PHE A 235 -1.93 2.82 31.05
C PHE A 235 -0.43 2.88 31.36
N ARG A 236 -0.07 3.50 32.49
CA ARG A 236 1.33 3.63 32.90
C ARG A 236 1.97 2.24 33.06
N VAL A 237 3.23 2.15 32.71
CA VAL A 237 4.00 0.91 32.77
C VAL A 237 5.17 1.12 33.73
N SER A 238 5.30 0.25 34.71
CA SER A 238 6.43 0.27 35.64
C SER A 238 7.69 -0.32 35.00
N ALA A 239 8.85 -0.10 35.61
CA ALA A 239 10.14 -0.59 35.12
C ALA A 239 10.21 -2.13 34.98
N ASP A 240 9.38 -2.86 35.72
CA ASP A 240 9.25 -4.33 35.65
C ASP A 240 8.17 -4.80 34.66
N GLY A 241 7.65 -3.89 33.81
CA GLY A 241 6.70 -4.20 32.75
C GLY A 241 5.23 -4.36 33.18
N LYS A 242 4.91 -4.07 34.46
CA LYS A 242 3.52 -4.18 34.93
C LYS A 242 2.69 -2.96 34.53
N ILE A 243 1.47 -3.24 34.07
CA ILE A 243 0.47 -2.22 33.79
C ILE A 243 -0.04 -1.65 35.12
N GLY A 244 0.03 -0.32 35.25
CA GLY A 244 -0.43 0.46 36.38
C GLY A 244 -1.74 1.20 36.11
N GLN A 245 -1.87 2.36 36.76
CA GLN A 245 -3.05 3.23 36.60
C GLN A 245 -3.13 3.83 35.19
N ARG A 246 -4.33 4.31 34.80
CA ARG A 246 -4.54 5.05 33.56
C ARG A 246 -3.61 6.27 33.52
N ASN A 247 -2.94 6.44 32.39
CA ASN A 247 -2.16 7.63 32.12
C ASN A 247 -3.09 8.68 31.51
N ASP A 248 -3.14 9.87 32.00
CA ASP A 248 -4.04 10.97 31.62
C ASP A 248 -4.15 11.16 30.09
N VAL A 249 -4.72 10.15 29.43
CA VAL A 249 -5.05 10.05 27.99
C VAL A 249 -6.53 9.74 27.87
N THR A 250 -7.28 10.64 27.27
CA THR A 250 -8.75 10.59 27.21
C THR A 250 -9.20 10.47 25.76
N LEU A 251 -10.16 9.56 25.50
CA LEU A 251 -10.88 9.51 24.24
C LEU A 251 -11.89 10.66 24.21
N ALA A 252 -11.61 11.68 23.38
CA ALA A 252 -12.50 12.84 23.20
C ALA A 252 -13.65 12.53 22.21
N GLY A 253 -13.45 11.60 21.28
CA GLY A 253 -14.47 11.21 20.31
C GLY A 253 -13.93 10.24 19.26
N ILE A 254 -14.85 9.75 18.42
CA ILE A 254 -14.55 8.96 17.22
C ILE A 254 -15.19 9.60 16.00
N GLU A 255 -14.57 9.42 14.83
CA GLU A 255 -15.04 9.97 13.57
C GLU A 255 -16.12 9.09 12.91
N HIS A 256 -17.18 9.73 12.40
CA HIS A 256 -18.16 9.11 11.51
C HIS A 256 -17.65 9.20 10.07
N LYS A 257 -17.30 8.07 9.48
CA LYS A 257 -16.53 8.00 8.23
C LYS A 257 -17.36 7.46 7.08
N MET A 258 -16.91 7.74 5.84
CA MET A 258 -17.44 7.18 4.60
C MET A 258 -17.28 5.65 4.53
N GLY A 259 -16.17 5.12 5.03
CA GLY A 259 -15.82 3.70 5.02
C GLY A 259 -14.96 3.33 6.21
N ILE A 260 -14.44 2.10 6.21
CA ILE A 260 -13.66 1.51 7.31
C ILE A 260 -14.36 1.71 8.68
N HIS A 261 -15.67 1.43 8.70
CA HIS A 261 -16.52 1.75 9.85
C HIS A 261 -16.12 1.01 11.13
N ALA A 262 -15.53 -0.18 11.01
CA ALA A 262 -15.06 -0.96 12.15
C ALA A 262 -13.65 -0.59 12.65
N SER A 263 -12.99 0.38 12.04
CA SER A 263 -11.72 0.95 12.53
C SER A 263 -11.99 2.19 13.38
N ALA A 264 -11.52 2.21 14.62
CA ALA A 264 -11.64 3.37 15.50
C ALA A 264 -10.69 4.48 15.03
N THR A 265 -11.24 5.58 14.54
CA THR A 265 -10.49 6.80 14.22
C THR A 265 -10.80 7.83 15.30
N CYS A 266 -9.84 8.06 16.19
CA CYS A 266 -10.06 8.73 17.46
C CYS A 266 -9.57 10.17 17.46
N SER A 267 -10.23 11.00 18.24
CA SER A 267 -9.70 12.22 18.80
C SER A 267 -9.26 11.95 20.23
N LEU A 268 -7.99 12.23 20.54
CA LEU A 268 -7.38 11.97 21.84
C LEU A 268 -6.97 13.29 22.51
N SER A 269 -7.26 13.41 23.80
CA SER A 269 -6.75 14.48 24.67
C SER A 269 -5.68 13.91 25.62
N PHE A 270 -4.58 14.62 25.72
CA PHE A 270 -3.45 14.28 26.58
C PHE A 270 -3.29 15.35 27.65
N GLY A 271 -3.25 14.96 28.91
CA GLY A 271 -2.92 15.85 30.02
C GLY A 271 -4.04 16.77 30.47
N ASP A 272 -5.30 16.35 30.39
CA ASP A 272 -6.46 17.13 30.88
C ASP A 272 -6.38 17.39 32.39
N ALA A 273 -5.83 16.45 33.17
CA ALA A 273 -5.55 16.60 34.59
C ALA A 273 -4.12 17.09 34.89
N GLY A 274 -3.29 17.30 33.88
CA GLY A 274 -1.87 17.68 34.02
C GLY A 274 -0.94 16.53 34.46
N GLU A 275 -1.36 15.27 34.29
CA GLU A 275 -0.66 14.09 34.80
C GLU A 275 -0.21 13.10 33.71
N CYS A 276 -0.29 13.48 32.42
CA CYS A 276 0.08 12.61 31.29
C CYS A 276 1.60 12.47 31.20
N GLN A 277 2.12 11.27 31.41
CA GLN A 277 3.54 10.95 31.33
C GLN A 277 3.91 10.48 29.91
N GLY A 278 4.96 11.08 29.34
CA GLY A 278 5.54 10.70 28.07
C GLY A 278 7.06 10.57 28.16
N PHE A 279 7.61 9.53 27.53
CA PHE A 279 9.03 9.22 27.57
C PHE A 279 9.67 9.53 26.22
N LEU A 280 10.74 10.35 26.24
CA LEU A 280 11.44 10.76 25.01
C LEU A 280 12.03 9.53 24.29
N VAL A 281 11.80 9.46 22.97
CA VAL A 281 12.44 8.48 22.09
C VAL A 281 13.65 9.13 21.43
N GLY A 282 14.82 8.52 21.60
CA GLY A 282 16.06 9.01 21.00
C GLY A 282 16.42 10.41 21.49
N GLU A 283 16.74 11.32 20.56
CA GLU A 283 17.20 12.68 20.83
C GLU A 283 16.07 13.71 20.71
N ARG A 284 16.15 14.75 21.55
CA ARG A 284 15.27 15.95 21.47
C ARG A 284 15.45 16.64 20.09
N CYS A 285 14.36 17.16 19.53
CA CYS A 285 14.31 17.81 18.22
C CYS A 285 14.59 16.90 17.00
N LYS A 286 14.55 15.60 17.19
CA LYS A 286 14.70 14.59 16.12
C LYS A 286 13.40 13.81 15.82
N GLY A 287 12.30 14.14 16.49
CA GLY A 287 11.05 13.38 16.41
C GLY A 287 10.51 13.21 15.00
N ILE A 288 10.59 14.25 14.15
CA ILE A 288 10.17 14.14 12.74
C ILE A 288 11.07 13.16 11.95
N VAL A 289 12.40 13.17 12.22
CA VAL A 289 13.34 12.28 11.52
C VAL A 289 13.03 10.82 11.84
N TYR A 290 12.78 10.51 13.11
CA TYR A 290 12.42 9.16 13.56
C TYR A 290 11.05 8.73 13.02
N MET A 291 10.07 9.64 13.08
CA MET A 291 8.71 9.39 12.60
C MET A 291 8.66 9.13 11.09
N PHE A 292 9.61 9.63 10.30
CA PHE A 292 9.67 9.33 8.86
C PHE A 292 9.81 7.85 8.56
N GLN A 293 10.46 7.06 9.42
CA GLN A 293 10.49 5.60 9.25
C GLN A 293 9.08 5.02 9.26
N MET A 294 8.32 5.28 10.33
CA MET A 294 6.93 4.81 10.46
C MET A 294 6.03 5.38 9.36
N MET A 295 6.19 6.65 9.01
CA MET A 295 5.44 7.29 7.93
C MET A 295 5.72 6.65 6.55
N ASN A 296 6.96 6.27 6.25
CA ASN A 296 7.28 5.61 4.98
C ASN A 296 6.68 4.21 4.91
N GLU A 297 6.71 3.45 6.01
CA GLU A 297 6.03 2.16 6.12
C GLU A 297 4.52 2.31 5.94
N ALA A 298 3.90 3.28 6.61
CA ALA A 298 2.49 3.58 6.48
C ALA A 298 2.12 4.02 5.04
N ARG A 299 2.98 4.78 4.35
CA ARG A 299 2.81 5.15 2.93
C ARG A 299 2.79 3.91 2.04
N LEU A 300 3.73 3.00 2.23
CA LEU A 300 3.76 1.74 1.47
C LEU A 300 2.52 0.88 1.79
N ALA A 301 2.10 0.79 3.05
CA ALA A 301 0.86 0.13 3.45
C ALA A 301 -0.38 0.73 2.78
N CYS A 302 -0.44 2.06 2.57
CA CYS A 302 -1.50 2.68 1.76
C CYS A 302 -1.48 2.18 0.31
N GLY A 303 -0.31 2.04 -0.28
CA GLY A 303 -0.16 1.46 -1.62
C GLY A 303 -0.65 0.01 -1.67
N VAL A 304 -0.28 -0.80 -0.66
CA VAL A 304 -0.80 -2.18 -0.50
C VAL A 304 -2.33 -2.17 -0.40
N GLN A 305 -2.91 -1.22 0.36
CA GLN A 305 -4.36 -1.08 0.46
C GLN A 305 -5.00 -0.80 -0.90
N GLY A 306 -4.38 0.05 -1.73
CA GLY A 306 -4.82 0.31 -3.10
C GLY A 306 -4.82 -0.95 -3.96
N ALA A 307 -3.74 -1.73 -3.92
CA ALA A 307 -3.62 -2.99 -4.65
C ALA A 307 -4.61 -4.05 -4.14
N ALA A 308 -4.68 -4.24 -2.82
CA ALA A 308 -5.52 -5.24 -2.17
C ALA A 308 -7.01 -5.05 -2.49
N MET A 309 -7.51 -3.85 -2.24
CA MET A 309 -8.95 -3.57 -2.40
C MET A 309 -9.35 -3.44 -3.86
N GLY A 310 -8.48 -2.89 -4.72
CA GLY A 310 -8.69 -2.85 -6.16
C GLY A 310 -8.78 -4.25 -6.76
N ASN A 311 -7.86 -5.15 -6.38
CA ASN A 311 -7.87 -6.54 -6.84
C ASN A 311 -9.06 -7.33 -6.28
N ALA A 312 -9.44 -7.13 -5.01
CA ALA A 312 -10.63 -7.76 -4.44
C ALA A 312 -11.91 -7.35 -5.20
N ALA A 313 -12.06 -6.05 -5.48
CA ALA A 313 -13.18 -5.55 -6.26
C ALA A 313 -13.19 -6.13 -7.70
N TYR A 314 -12.01 -6.28 -8.33
CA TYR A 314 -11.88 -6.94 -9.63
C TYR A 314 -12.36 -8.40 -9.58
N GLN A 315 -11.97 -9.19 -8.57
CA GLN A 315 -12.38 -10.58 -8.45
C GLN A 315 -13.90 -10.71 -8.30
N LEU A 316 -14.53 -9.85 -7.48
CA LEU A 316 -16.00 -9.80 -7.36
C LEU A 316 -16.66 -9.47 -8.69
N ALA A 317 -16.15 -8.45 -9.41
CA ALA A 317 -16.67 -8.06 -10.71
C ALA A 317 -16.50 -9.16 -11.76
N LEU A 318 -15.38 -9.86 -11.77
CA LEU A 318 -15.11 -10.98 -12.68
C LEU A 318 -16.06 -12.16 -12.42
N SER A 319 -16.27 -12.52 -11.15
CA SER A 319 -17.22 -13.57 -10.77
C SER A 319 -18.64 -13.20 -11.19
N TYR A 320 -19.07 -11.99 -10.83
CA TYR A 320 -20.40 -11.51 -11.20
C TYR A 320 -20.60 -11.49 -12.74
N ALA A 321 -19.61 -11.04 -13.51
CA ALA A 321 -19.70 -10.95 -14.96
C ALA A 321 -19.79 -12.32 -15.67
N ARG A 322 -19.24 -13.38 -15.05
CA ARG A 322 -19.34 -14.77 -15.55
C ARG A 322 -20.74 -15.36 -15.31
N ASP A 323 -21.38 -15.00 -14.21
CA ASP A 323 -22.66 -15.60 -13.81
C ASP A 323 -23.87 -14.81 -14.32
N ARG A 324 -23.80 -13.47 -14.33
CA ARG A 324 -24.88 -12.59 -14.72
C ARG A 324 -25.13 -12.66 -16.21
N LYS A 325 -26.34 -13.08 -16.61
CA LYS A 325 -26.79 -13.05 -18.01
C LYS A 325 -27.66 -11.83 -18.27
N GLN A 326 -27.39 -11.10 -19.36
CA GLN A 326 -28.18 -9.94 -19.76
C GLN A 326 -27.95 -9.61 -21.24
N GLY A 327 -29.01 -9.70 -22.05
CA GLY A 327 -28.97 -9.43 -23.48
C GLY A 327 -28.16 -10.47 -24.30
N PRO A 328 -28.42 -10.56 -25.59
CA PRO A 328 -27.65 -11.39 -26.50
C PRO A 328 -26.30 -10.72 -26.86
N LYS A 329 -25.38 -11.48 -27.48
CA LYS A 329 -24.17 -10.89 -28.06
C LYS A 329 -24.56 -9.79 -29.06
N VAL A 330 -23.85 -8.65 -29.03
CA VAL A 330 -24.11 -7.52 -29.93
C VAL A 330 -23.99 -7.91 -31.42
N THR A 331 -23.24 -8.96 -31.71
CA THR A 331 -23.03 -9.52 -33.05
C THR A 331 -24.06 -10.61 -33.42
N ASP A 332 -24.91 -11.05 -32.48
CA ASP A 332 -25.92 -12.10 -32.75
C ASP A 332 -27.03 -11.49 -33.65
N ARG A 333 -27.20 -12.10 -34.83
CA ARG A 333 -28.22 -11.72 -35.83
C ARG A 333 -29.24 -12.85 -36.02
N SER A 334 -29.30 -13.84 -35.10
CA SER A 334 -30.27 -14.92 -35.17
C SER A 334 -31.72 -14.41 -34.98
N ALA A 335 -32.69 -15.18 -35.47
CA ALA A 335 -34.10 -14.84 -35.33
C ALA A 335 -34.59 -14.93 -33.86
N ALA A 336 -33.88 -15.66 -33.00
CA ALA A 336 -34.19 -15.83 -31.57
C ALA A 336 -32.91 -15.68 -30.74
N PRO A 337 -32.38 -14.46 -30.54
CA PRO A 337 -31.13 -14.22 -29.82
C PRO A 337 -31.28 -14.56 -28.34
N VAL A 338 -30.28 -15.25 -27.77
CA VAL A 338 -30.27 -15.74 -26.40
C VAL A 338 -29.36 -14.87 -25.53
N SER A 339 -29.82 -14.53 -24.32
CA SER A 339 -29.01 -13.79 -23.35
C SER A 339 -27.76 -14.58 -22.94
N VAL A 340 -26.63 -13.90 -22.96
CA VAL A 340 -25.30 -14.44 -22.60
C VAL A 340 -24.81 -13.85 -21.29
N PRO A 341 -23.81 -14.48 -20.62
CA PRO A 341 -23.07 -13.84 -19.52
C PRO A 341 -22.53 -12.48 -19.94
N ILE A 342 -22.61 -11.48 -19.06
CA ILE A 342 -22.21 -10.10 -19.41
C ILE A 342 -20.72 -9.98 -19.74
N ILE A 343 -19.88 -10.93 -19.33
CA ILE A 343 -18.46 -11.00 -19.73
C ILE A 343 -18.30 -11.14 -21.26
N GLU A 344 -19.33 -11.55 -21.99
CA GLU A 344 -19.31 -11.64 -23.46
C GLU A 344 -19.51 -10.29 -24.15
N HIS A 345 -19.90 -9.23 -23.41
CA HIS A 345 -20.08 -7.88 -23.97
C HIS A 345 -18.77 -7.13 -24.03
N PRO A 346 -18.43 -6.47 -25.15
CA PRO A 346 -17.14 -5.82 -25.37
C PRO A 346 -16.78 -4.79 -24.30
N ASP A 347 -17.72 -3.94 -23.88
CA ASP A 347 -17.46 -2.91 -22.88
C ASP A 347 -17.15 -3.50 -21.48
N VAL A 348 -17.91 -4.54 -21.08
CA VAL A 348 -17.64 -5.26 -19.84
C VAL A 348 -16.25 -5.91 -19.86
N ARG A 349 -15.88 -6.54 -20.99
CA ARG A 349 -14.53 -7.10 -21.18
C ARG A 349 -13.44 -6.04 -21.08
N ARG A 350 -13.64 -4.87 -21.69
CA ARG A 350 -12.70 -3.76 -21.61
C ARG A 350 -12.52 -3.30 -20.16
N ASN A 351 -13.61 -3.13 -19.40
CA ASN A 351 -13.57 -2.76 -17.98
C ASN A 351 -12.84 -3.82 -17.14
N LEU A 352 -13.14 -5.11 -17.34
CA LEU A 352 -12.46 -6.21 -16.65
C LEU A 352 -10.96 -6.26 -16.96
N LEU A 353 -10.58 -6.09 -18.23
CA LEU A 353 -9.16 -6.11 -18.61
C LEU A 353 -8.42 -4.85 -18.12
N THR A 354 -9.10 -3.71 -18.05
CA THR A 354 -8.56 -2.49 -17.43
C THR A 354 -8.24 -2.73 -15.94
N MET A 355 -9.20 -3.31 -15.20
CA MET A 355 -8.97 -3.65 -13.79
C MET A 355 -7.85 -4.68 -13.62
N LYS A 356 -7.85 -5.74 -14.44
CA LYS A 356 -6.79 -6.77 -14.41
C LYS A 356 -5.40 -6.15 -14.65
N ALA A 357 -5.25 -5.36 -15.69
CA ALA A 357 -3.97 -4.76 -16.06
C ALA A 357 -3.46 -3.77 -14.99
N TYR A 358 -4.34 -2.93 -14.43
CA TYR A 358 -3.97 -2.09 -13.30
C TYR A 358 -3.65 -2.93 -12.06
N GLY A 359 -4.47 -3.94 -11.72
CA GLY A 359 -4.27 -4.78 -10.54
C GLY A 359 -2.90 -5.48 -10.53
N GLU A 360 -2.51 -6.07 -11.66
CA GLU A 360 -1.20 -6.68 -11.84
C GLU A 360 -0.05 -5.66 -11.76
N ALA A 361 -0.23 -4.48 -12.37
CA ALA A 361 0.77 -3.43 -12.40
C ALA A 361 1.03 -2.83 -11.00
N ILE A 362 -0.04 -2.43 -10.28
CA ILE A 362 0.11 -1.79 -8.97
C ILE A 362 0.64 -2.78 -7.91
N ARG A 363 0.25 -4.06 -7.97
CA ARG A 363 0.86 -5.13 -7.17
C ARG A 363 2.35 -5.22 -7.43
N ALA A 364 2.75 -5.26 -8.72
CA ALA A 364 4.16 -5.34 -9.09
C ALA A 364 4.97 -4.12 -8.62
N ILE A 365 4.41 -2.90 -8.64
CA ILE A 365 5.05 -1.70 -8.08
C ILE A 365 5.33 -1.89 -6.58
N ILE A 366 4.33 -2.33 -5.80
CA ILE A 366 4.45 -2.54 -4.36
C ILE A 366 5.49 -3.63 -4.06
N PHE A 367 5.40 -4.77 -4.72
CA PHE A 367 6.31 -5.90 -4.48
C PHE A 367 7.73 -5.59 -4.93
N ARG A 368 7.91 -4.76 -5.98
CA ARG A 368 9.23 -4.27 -6.35
C ARG A 368 9.85 -3.44 -5.23
N VAL A 369 9.10 -2.50 -4.64
CA VAL A 369 9.62 -1.69 -3.54
C VAL A 369 9.94 -2.55 -2.32
N ALA A 370 9.08 -3.51 -1.99
CA ALA A 370 9.32 -4.46 -0.90
C ALA A 370 10.60 -5.30 -1.14
N HIS A 371 10.76 -5.86 -2.35
CA HIS A 371 11.96 -6.61 -2.74
C HIS A 371 13.22 -5.75 -2.68
N LEU A 372 13.17 -4.53 -3.22
CA LEU A 372 14.29 -3.58 -3.15
C LEU A 372 14.65 -3.21 -1.70
N THR A 373 13.65 -3.15 -0.80
CA THR A 373 13.89 -2.92 0.63
C THR A 373 14.67 -4.08 1.26
N ASP A 374 14.34 -5.32 0.92
CA ASP A 374 15.10 -6.50 1.37
C ASP A 374 16.56 -6.45 0.89
N ILE A 375 16.77 -6.11 -0.37
CA ILE A 375 18.11 -5.96 -0.94
C ILE A 375 18.87 -4.80 -0.28
N ALA A 376 18.24 -3.65 -0.09
CA ALA A 376 18.85 -2.47 0.52
C ALA A 376 19.35 -2.72 1.95
N HIS A 377 18.67 -3.59 2.70
CA HIS A 377 19.03 -3.89 4.09
C HIS A 377 19.97 -5.09 4.22
N HIS A 378 19.90 -6.08 3.32
CA HIS A 378 20.49 -7.38 3.58
C HIS A 378 21.47 -7.89 2.51
N SER A 379 21.58 -7.25 1.32
CA SER A 379 22.61 -7.64 0.35
C SER A 379 24.02 -7.46 0.93
N THR A 380 24.93 -8.36 0.61
CA THR A 380 26.35 -8.26 0.97
C THR A 380 27.12 -7.29 0.08
N ASP A 381 26.60 -7.00 -1.11
CA ASP A 381 27.18 -6.02 -2.05
C ASP A 381 26.73 -4.60 -1.70
N GLU A 382 27.68 -3.73 -1.35
CA GLU A 382 27.41 -2.33 -1.00
C GLU A 382 26.86 -1.50 -2.17
N ALA A 383 27.30 -1.78 -3.39
CA ALA A 383 26.79 -1.08 -4.57
C ALA A 383 25.33 -1.46 -4.84
N GLU A 384 25.00 -2.75 -4.69
CA GLU A 384 23.61 -3.24 -4.81
C GLU A 384 22.72 -2.66 -3.71
N ARG A 385 23.18 -2.63 -2.45
CA ARG A 385 22.43 -2.00 -1.34
C ARG A 385 22.13 -0.53 -1.63
N THR A 386 23.15 0.22 -2.06
CA THR A 386 23.02 1.66 -2.33
C THR A 386 22.03 1.90 -3.47
N LYS A 387 22.16 1.15 -4.57
CA LYS A 387 21.24 1.22 -5.71
C LYS A 387 19.81 0.91 -5.30
N ALA A 388 19.61 -0.15 -4.53
CA ALA A 388 18.29 -0.55 -4.05
C ALA A 388 17.67 0.52 -3.14
N ALA A 389 18.43 1.06 -2.18
CA ALA A 389 17.97 2.13 -1.30
C ALA A 389 17.57 3.41 -2.07
N ASP A 390 18.34 3.80 -3.08
CA ASP A 390 18.03 4.93 -3.96
C ASP A 390 16.72 4.73 -4.72
N LEU A 391 16.49 3.54 -5.25
CA LEU A 391 15.25 3.20 -5.95
C LEU A 391 14.05 3.14 -5.00
N VAL A 392 14.20 2.58 -3.78
CA VAL A 392 13.15 2.62 -2.74
C VAL A 392 12.77 4.06 -2.45
N ASP A 393 13.77 4.93 -2.26
CA ASP A 393 13.52 6.34 -1.93
C ASP A 393 12.79 7.08 -3.07
N LEU A 394 13.16 6.84 -4.33
CA LEU A 394 12.51 7.42 -5.50
C LEU A 394 11.08 6.89 -5.68
N LEU A 395 10.87 5.59 -5.53
CA LEU A 395 9.61 4.92 -5.85
C LEU A 395 8.56 5.02 -4.73
N THR A 396 8.94 5.31 -3.49
CA THR A 396 7.99 5.38 -2.35
C THR A 396 6.80 6.31 -2.60
N PRO A 397 6.94 7.56 -3.07
CA PRO A 397 5.80 8.42 -3.38
C PRO A 397 4.89 7.84 -4.45
N ILE A 398 5.47 7.18 -5.46
CA ILE A 398 4.74 6.53 -6.54
C ILE A 398 3.99 5.31 -6.02
N ALA A 399 4.68 4.46 -5.23
CA ALA A 399 4.12 3.26 -4.63
C ALA A 399 2.98 3.55 -3.63
N LYS A 400 2.93 4.77 -3.07
CA LYS A 400 1.80 5.22 -2.26
C LYS A 400 0.66 5.76 -3.13
N ALA A 401 0.93 6.76 -3.95
CA ALA A 401 -0.12 7.56 -4.60
C ALA A 401 -0.77 6.83 -5.79
N PHE A 402 0.02 6.28 -6.69
CA PHE A 402 -0.49 5.66 -7.90
C PHE A 402 -1.36 4.41 -7.64
N PRO A 403 -0.97 3.45 -6.78
CA PRO A 403 -1.84 2.33 -6.42
C PRO A 403 -3.14 2.75 -5.74
N THR A 404 -3.14 3.79 -4.90
CA THR A 404 -4.37 4.25 -4.23
C THR A 404 -5.34 4.90 -5.20
N ASP A 405 -4.85 5.66 -6.20
CA ASP A 405 -5.69 6.26 -7.24
C ASP A 405 -6.22 5.21 -8.21
N MET A 406 -5.36 4.29 -8.68
CA MET A 406 -5.76 3.26 -9.63
C MET A 406 -6.61 2.18 -8.98
N GLY A 407 -6.32 1.78 -7.75
CA GLY A 407 -7.18 0.89 -6.97
C GLY A 407 -8.58 1.47 -6.78
N PHE A 408 -8.68 2.77 -6.48
CA PHE A 408 -9.98 3.45 -6.40
C PHE A 408 -10.72 3.44 -7.74
N LYS A 409 -10.02 3.67 -8.86
CA LYS A 409 -10.61 3.52 -10.20
C LYS A 409 -11.09 2.09 -10.48
N MET A 410 -10.35 1.09 -10.00
CA MET A 410 -10.78 -0.31 -10.12
C MET A 410 -12.06 -0.58 -9.32
N THR A 411 -12.21 -0.04 -8.11
CA THR A 411 -13.44 -0.21 -7.31
C THR A 411 -14.64 0.46 -7.98
N GLU A 412 -14.46 1.63 -8.60
CA GLU A 412 -15.50 2.30 -9.39
C GLU A 412 -15.92 1.45 -10.60
N LEU A 413 -14.97 0.91 -11.37
CA LEU A 413 -15.25 0.02 -12.50
C LEU A 413 -15.94 -1.27 -12.07
N ALA A 414 -15.60 -1.81 -10.89
CA ALA A 414 -16.26 -2.98 -10.36
C ALA A 414 -17.75 -2.75 -10.06
N ILE A 415 -18.09 -1.60 -9.49
CA ILE A 415 -19.49 -1.16 -9.32
C ILE A 415 -20.18 -1.04 -10.69
N GLN A 416 -19.50 -0.44 -11.68
CA GLN A 416 -20.02 -0.28 -13.03
C GLN A 416 -20.33 -1.64 -13.70
N VAL A 417 -19.46 -2.65 -13.54
CA VAL A 417 -19.69 -4.02 -14.05
C VAL A 417 -20.92 -4.68 -13.39
N HIS A 418 -21.17 -4.42 -12.10
CA HIS A 418 -22.36 -4.93 -11.42
C HIS A 418 -23.65 -4.20 -11.83
N GLY A 419 -23.54 -3.01 -12.44
CA GLY A 419 -24.69 -2.17 -12.77
C GLY A 419 -25.44 -1.72 -11.51
N GLY A 420 -26.75 -1.64 -11.56
CA GLY A 420 -27.57 -1.22 -10.40
C GLY A 420 -27.35 -2.06 -9.13
N TYR A 421 -27.01 -3.32 -9.27
CA TYR A 421 -26.67 -4.18 -8.13
C TYR A 421 -25.37 -3.80 -7.43
N GLY A 422 -24.42 -3.18 -8.14
CA GLY A 422 -23.18 -2.68 -7.55
C GLY A 422 -23.38 -1.51 -6.59
N TYR A 423 -24.53 -0.85 -6.63
CA TYR A 423 -24.90 0.25 -5.74
C TYR A 423 -25.62 -0.20 -4.46
N ILE A 424 -25.89 -1.51 -4.35
CA ILE A 424 -26.66 -2.11 -3.24
C ILE A 424 -25.69 -2.79 -2.27
N LYS A 425 -25.81 -2.47 -0.97
CA LYS A 425 -24.90 -2.97 0.09
C LYS A 425 -24.81 -4.50 0.16
N GLU A 426 -25.90 -5.20 -0.12
CA GLU A 426 -25.99 -6.65 -0.08
C GLU A 426 -25.05 -7.36 -1.06
N TYR A 427 -24.57 -6.66 -2.09
CA TYR A 427 -23.58 -7.19 -3.04
C TYR A 427 -22.13 -6.96 -2.60
N GLY A 428 -21.88 -6.07 -1.64
CA GLY A 428 -20.61 -5.84 -0.97
C GLY A 428 -19.52 -5.15 -1.82
N VAL A 429 -19.70 -5.00 -3.13
CA VAL A 429 -18.68 -4.40 -4.00
C VAL A 429 -18.51 -2.90 -3.74
N GLU A 430 -19.58 -2.20 -3.33
CA GLU A 430 -19.56 -0.78 -3.02
C GLU A 430 -18.70 -0.45 -1.79
N GLN A 431 -18.61 -1.40 -0.83
CA GLN A 431 -17.79 -1.24 0.38
C GLN A 431 -16.33 -1.02 0.03
N HIS A 432 -15.78 -1.73 -0.94
CA HIS A 432 -14.39 -1.55 -1.37
C HIS A 432 -14.10 -0.11 -1.81
N MET A 433 -15.05 0.54 -2.49
CA MET A 433 -14.89 1.94 -2.90
C MET A 433 -14.92 2.88 -1.69
N ARG A 434 -15.84 2.68 -0.73
CA ARG A 434 -15.93 3.51 0.48
C ARG A 434 -14.70 3.38 1.35
N ASP A 435 -14.26 2.15 1.57
CA ASP A 435 -13.14 1.83 2.46
C ASP A 435 -11.79 2.28 1.87
N LEU A 436 -11.65 2.26 0.53
CA LEU A 436 -10.39 2.64 -0.11
C LEU A 436 -10.20 4.16 -0.23
N LYS A 437 -11.26 4.96 -0.27
CA LYS A 437 -11.14 6.40 -0.56
C LYS A 437 -10.15 7.12 0.34
N ILE A 438 -10.09 6.76 1.61
CA ILE A 438 -9.20 7.39 2.59
C ILE A 438 -7.71 7.26 2.20
N ALA A 439 -7.32 6.20 1.49
CA ALA A 439 -5.93 5.92 1.16
C ALA A 439 -5.27 7.01 0.28
N SER A 440 -6.05 7.77 -0.49
CA SER A 440 -5.55 8.92 -1.24
C SER A 440 -5.38 10.20 -0.40
N LEU A 441 -5.90 10.22 0.84
CA LEU A 441 -5.98 11.41 1.69
C LEU A 441 -5.00 11.39 2.85
N TYR A 442 -4.88 10.26 3.57
CA TYR A 442 -4.04 10.16 4.77
C TYR A 442 -2.59 9.75 4.43
N GLU A 443 -1.72 9.73 5.46
CA GLU A 443 -0.27 9.42 5.36
C GLU A 443 0.47 10.33 4.37
N GLY A 444 0.02 11.60 4.33
CA GLY A 444 0.33 12.57 3.28
C GLY A 444 -0.55 12.33 2.05
N THR A 445 -1.36 13.34 1.70
CA THR A 445 -2.23 13.27 0.51
C THR A 445 -1.42 12.89 -0.74
N ASN A 446 -2.09 12.37 -1.77
CA ASN A 446 -1.40 12.05 -3.03
C ASN A 446 -0.74 13.29 -3.65
N GLY A 447 -1.31 14.50 -3.44
CA GLY A 447 -0.66 15.76 -3.78
C GLY A 447 0.66 16.00 -3.03
N ILE A 448 0.71 15.69 -1.72
CA ILE A 448 1.96 15.76 -0.93
C ILE A 448 2.99 14.73 -1.44
N GLN A 449 2.57 13.52 -1.84
CA GLN A 449 3.49 12.56 -2.46
C GLN A 449 4.04 13.08 -3.79
N ALA A 450 3.22 13.73 -4.59
CA ALA A 450 3.64 14.33 -5.85
C ALA A 450 4.64 15.46 -5.64
N LEU A 451 4.41 16.32 -4.64
CA LEU A 451 5.35 17.37 -4.24
C LEU A 451 6.66 16.78 -3.68
N ASP A 452 6.59 15.71 -2.89
CA ASP A 452 7.77 15.00 -2.39
C ASP A 452 8.60 14.39 -3.54
N LEU A 453 7.93 13.75 -4.50
CA LEU A 453 8.58 13.21 -5.69
C LEU A 453 9.31 14.31 -6.47
N LEU A 454 8.59 15.31 -6.93
CA LEU A 454 9.13 16.33 -7.83
C LEU A 454 10.06 17.33 -7.13
N GLY A 455 9.68 17.77 -5.93
CA GLY A 455 10.41 18.80 -5.18
C GLY A 455 11.67 18.28 -4.48
N ARG A 456 11.68 17.03 -4.04
CA ARG A 456 12.77 16.44 -3.25
C ARG A 456 13.44 15.25 -3.92
N LYS A 457 12.70 14.16 -4.24
CA LYS A 457 13.30 12.91 -4.73
C LYS A 457 14.00 13.06 -6.06
N MET A 458 13.38 13.78 -7.00
CA MET A 458 13.97 14.07 -8.30
C MET A 458 15.24 14.93 -8.25
N ARG A 459 15.50 15.62 -7.13
CA ARG A 459 16.70 16.47 -6.95
C ARG A 459 17.80 15.80 -6.15
N GLN A 460 17.51 14.69 -5.48
CA GLN A 460 18.50 13.98 -4.67
C GLN A 460 19.68 13.50 -5.53
N LYS A 461 20.88 13.57 -4.96
CA LYS A 461 22.14 13.21 -5.63
C LYS A 461 22.28 13.88 -7.01
N GLY A 462 21.80 15.14 -7.15
CA GLY A 462 21.84 15.86 -8.42
C GLY A 462 20.98 15.29 -9.53
N GLY A 463 19.88 14.60 -9.18
CA GLY A 463 19.01 13.90 -10.11
C GLY A 463 19.42 12.44 -10.36
N GLY A 464 20.44 11.95 -9.66
CA GLY A 464 21.02 10.62 -9.88
C GLY A 464 20.04 9.47 -9.70
N LEU A 465 19.06 9.59 -8.77
CA LEU A 465 18.05 8.56 -8.55
C LEU A 465 17.20 8.31 -9.80
N PHE A 466 16.76 9.38 -10.45
CA PHE A 466 15.95 9.27 -11.67
C PHE A 466 16.77 8.73 -12.84
N ILE A 467 18.02 9.17 -12.98
CA ILE A 467 18.94 8.66 -14.02
C ILE A 467 19.17 7.16 -13.83
N GLN A 468 19.37 6.70 -12.59
CA GLN A 468 19.50 5.27 -12.29
C GLN A 468 18.24 4.47 -12.69
N TRP A 469 17.06 5.00 -12.36
CA TRP A 469 15.79 4.39 -12.78
C TRP A 469 15.64 4.33 -14.31
N LEU A 470 16.06 5.39 -15.02
CA LEU A 470 16.04 5.41 -16.51
C LEU A 470 16.98 4.35 -17.09
N GLN A 471 18.15 4.14 -16.49
CA GLN A 471 19.11 3.10 -16.90
C GLN A 471 18.49 1.71 -16.74
N ASP A 472 17.91 1.41 -15.57
CA ASP A 472 17.24 0.13 -15.31
C ASP A 472 16.05 -0.10 -16.25
N ALA A 473 15.29 0.94 -16.56
CA ALA A 473 14.21 0.85 -17.52
C ALA A 473 14.73 0.56 -18.95
N ASN A 474 15.83 1.20 -19.35
CA ASN A 474 16.45 0.97 -20.65
C ASN A 474 17.00 -0.47 -20.78
N GLU A 475 17.65 -1.01 -19.75
CA GLU A 475 18.17 -2.38 -19.74
C GLU A 475 17.08 -3.41 -20.07
N LEU A 476 15.85 -3.21 -19.60
CA LEU A 476 14.73 -4.07 -19.92
C LEU A 476 14.11 -3.76 -21.30
N ILE A 477 13.85 -2.48 -21.58
CA ILE A 477 13.01 -2.09 -22.72
C ILE A 477 13.77 -2.18 -24.05
N GLN A 478 15.03 -1.71 -24.11
CA GLN A 478 15.75 -1.55 -25.37
C GLN A 478 15.94 -2.87 -26.13
N PRO A 479 16.35 -4.00 -25.51
CA PRO A 479 16.49 -5.26 -26.22
C PRO A 479 15.17 -5.76 -26.83
N LEU A 480 14.04 -5.42 -26.21
CA LEU A 480 12.71 -5.85 -26.62
C LEU A 480 12.12 -5.02 -27.77
N THR A 481 12.70 -3.87 -28.10
CA THR A 481 12.25 -3.05 -29.24
C THR A 481 12.49 -3.70 -30.60
N GLU A 482 13.37 -4.70 -30.66
CA GLU A 482 13.68 -5.46 -31.87
C GLU A 482 13.20 -6.94 -31.76
N ASP A 483 12.65 -7.35 -30.60
CA ASP A 483 12.10 -8.71 -30.41
C ASP A 483 10.75 -8.83 -31.15
N PRO A 484 10.58 -9.80 -32.07
CA PRO A 484 9.35 -9.93 -32.87
C PRO A 484 8.08 -10.12 -32.05
N ASN A 485 8.17 -10.61 -30.82
CA ASN A 485 7.03 -10.85 -29.93
C ASN A 485 6.63 -9.59 -29.14
N PHE A 486 7.57 -8.67 -28.90
CA PHE A 486 7.39 -7.52 -27.99
C PHE A 486 7.65 -6.17 -28.62
N ALA A 487 8.21 -6.09 -29.84
CA ALA A 487 8.69 -4.85 -30.45
C ALA A 487 7.66 -3.71 -30.45
N GLU A 488 6.40 -3.98 -30.78
CA GLU A 488 5.34 -2.97 -30.80
C GLU A 488 5.07 -2.43 -29.39
N THR A 489 4.93 -3.33 -28.40
CA THR A 489 4.67 -2.96 -27.01
C THR A 489 5.87 -2.24 -26.40
N ALA A 490 7.09 -2.73 -26.62
CA ALA A 490 8.31 -2.11 -26.13
C ALA A 490 8.54 -0.70 -26.69
N LYS A 491 8.30 -0.47 -27.99
CA LYS A 491 8.39 0.86 -28.62
C LYS A 491 7.38 1.85 -28.05
N GLN A 492 6.16 1.41 -27.72
CA GLN A 492 5.17 2.26 -27.05
C GLN A 492 5.62 2.66 -25.64
N ILE A 493 6.20 1.71 -24.90
CA ILE A 493 6.71 1.95 -23.54
C ILE A 493 7.95 2.87 -23.59
N ASP A 494 8.85 2.64 -24.53
CA ASP A 494 10.02 3.49 -24.74
C ASP A 494 9.63 4.95 -25.04
N ALA A 495 8.65 5.13 -25.92
CA ALA A 495 8.13 6.47 -26.25
C ALA A 495 7.50 7.17 -25.02
N ALA A 496 6.79 6.44 -24.16
CA ALA A 496 6.22 6.99 -22.92
C ALA A 496 7.29 7.30 -21.88
N LYS A 497 8.32 6.43 -21.74
CA LYS A 497 9.50 6.67 -20.88
C LYS A 497 10.25 7.94 -21.33
N ASN A 498 10.46 8.10 -22.62
CA ASN A 498 11.13 9.29 -23.16
C ASN A 498 10.28 10.55 -22.93
N ALA A 499 8.94 10.46 -23.01
CA ALA A 499 8.05 11.56 -22.66
C ALA A 499 8.15 11.93 -21.17
N LEU A 500 8.26 10.95 -20.27
CA LEU A 500 8.49 11.19 -18.84
C LEU A 500 9.84 11.87 -18.59
N ALA A 501 10.90 11.42 -19.26
CA ALA A 501 12.21 12.04 -19.18
C ALA A 501 12.19 13.50 -19.67
N GLU A 502 11.51 13.76 -20.79
CA GLU A 502 11.31 15.13 -21.33
C GLU A 502 10.61 16.03 -20.31
N ALA A 503 9.54 15.56 -19.66
CA ALA A 503 8.85 16.29 -18.60
C ALA A 503 9.78 16.60 -17.42
N ALA A 504 10.53 15.60 -16.94
CA ALA A 504 11.46 15.73 -15.81
C ALA A 504 12.55 16.78 -16.09
N PHE A 505 13.19 16.72 -17.26
CA PHE A 505 14.21 17.69 -17.66
C PHE A 505 13.61 19.08 -17.91
N GLY A 506 12.42 19.16 -18.49
CA GLY A 506 11.68 20.41 -18.68
C GLY A 506 11.41 21.12 -17.35
N PHE A 507 10.96 20.42 -16.34
CA PHE A 507 10.74 20.97 -15.00
C PHE A 507 12.04 21.38 -14.30
N SER A 508 13.11 20.61 -14.47
CA SER A 508 14.42 20.95 -13.91
C SER A 508 15.00 22.24 -14.53
N ALA A 509 14.68 22.52 -15.79
CA ALA A 509 15.11 23.71 -16.51
C ALA A 509 14.15 24.91 -16.34
N SER A 510 12.99 24.74 -15.69
CA SER A 510 11.99 25.80 -15.52
C SER A 510 12.55 26.94 -14.68
N LYS A 511 12.37 28.18 -15.14
CA LYS A 511 12.66 29.40 -14.38
C LYS A 511 11.51 29.79 -13.45
N ASP A 512 10.32 29.25 -13.67
CA ASP A 512 9.14 29.43 -12.85
C ASP A 512 9.12 28.38 -11.73
N PRO A 513 9.20 28.78 -10.46
CA PRO A 513 9.23 27.81 -9.35
C PRO A 513 7.87 27.17 -9.08
N GLU A 514 6.76 27.79 -9.47
CA GLU A 514 5.38 27.33 -9.18
C GLU A 514 4.85 26.38 -10.26
N TYR A 515 5.22 26.61 -11.51
CA TYR A 515 4.73 25.81 -12.64
C TYR A 515 4.98 24.30 -12.52
N PRO A 516 6.20 23.82 -12.16
CA PRO A 516 6.41 22.41 -11.88
C PRO A 516 5.53 21.87 -10.74
N LEU A 517 5.30 22.67 -9.69
CA LEU A 517 4.50 22.27 -8.53
C LEU A 517 3.01 22.15 -8.88
N LEU A 518 2.49 23.02 -9.75
CA LEU A 518 1.14 22.93 -10.31
C LEU A 518 0.90 21.56 -10.97
N HIS A 519 1.92 21.02 -11.64
CA HIS A 519 1.84 19.78 -12.40
C HIS A 519 2.42 18.55 -11.69
N ALA A 520 2.76 18.64 -10.42
CA ALA A 520 3.40 17.55 -9.68
C ALA A 520 2.57 16.25 -9.69
N SER A 521 1.25 16.36 -9.50
CA SER A 521 0.34 15.20 -9.53
C SER A 521 0.28 14.54 -10.92
N ASN A 522 0.28 15.34 -11.99
CA ASN A 522 0.33 14.82 -13.36
C ASN A 522 1.65 14.11 -13.65
N PHE A 523 2.77 14.66 -13.15
CA PHE A 523 4.09 14.04 -13.30
C PHE A 523 4.17 12.69 -12.54
N LEU A 524 3.67 12.63 -11.30
CA LEU A 524 3.59 11.37 -10.54
C LEU A 524 2.73 10.34 -11.30
N ARG A 525 1.60 10.75 -11.85
CA ARG A 525 0.73 9.88 -12.64
C ARG A 525 1.43 9.35 -13.90
N MET A 526 2.15 10.21 -14.63
CA MET A 526 2.99 9.78 -15.78
C MET A 526 4.01 8.72 -15.34
N PHE A 527 4.70 8.95 -14.23
CA PHE A 527 5.70 8.02 -13.73
C PHE A 527 5.06 6.68 -13.36
N GLY A 528 3.95 6.69 -12.64
CA GLY A 528 3.21 5.48 -12.29
C GLY A 528 2.76 4.67 -13.52
N LEU A 529 2.29 5.34 -14.57
CA LEU A 529 1.91 4.69 -15.84
C LEU A 529 3.12 4.03 -16.53
N VAL A 530 4.25 4.72 -16.61
CA VAL A 530 5.46 4.19 -17.26
C VAL A 530 6.05 3.03 -16.47
N GLU A 531 6.14 3.15 -15.14
CA GLU A 531 6.61 2.07 -14.26
C GLU A 531 5.70 0.85 -14.34
N SER A 532 4.38 1.05 -14.37
CA SER A 532 3.39 -0.01 -14.58
C SER A 532 3.63 -0.77 -15.88
N ALA A 533 3.78 -0.03 -16.98
CA ALA A 533 3.99 -0.62 -18.31
C ALA A 533 5.32 -1.41 -18.37
N ARG A 534 6.38 -0.88 -17.74
CA ARG A 534 7.68 -1.55 -17.64
C ARG A 534 7.56 -2.89 -16.89
N LEU A 535 6.89 -2.90 -15.73
CA LEU A 535 6.71 -4.12 -14.93
C LEU A 535 5.80 -5.15 -15.61
N LEU A 536 4.76 -4.70 -16.32
CA LEU A 536 3.92 -5.60 -17.10
C LEU A 536 4.66 -6.18 -18.31
N LEU A 537 5.58 -5.43 -18.93
CA LEU A 537 6.44 -5.95 -20.00
C LEU A 537 7.36 -7.06 -19.46
N GLU A 538 7.95 -6.85 -18.28
CA GLU A 538 8.74 -7.88 -17.59
C GLU A 538 7.91 -9.14 -17.31
N GLN A 539 6.68 -9.00 -16.80
CA GLN A 539 5.76 -10.12 -16.60
C GLN A 539 5.44 -10.85 -17.90
N ALA A 540 5.23 -10.10 -18.99
CA ALA A 540 4.93 -10.68 -20.29
C ALA A 540 6.12 -11.48 -20.86
N THR A 541 7.36 -11.01 -20.69
CA THR A 541 8.54 -11.77 -21.15
C THR A 541 8.70 -13.08 -20.38
N LEU A 542 8.49 -13.06 -19.06
CA LEU A 542 8.50 -14.27 -18.23
C LEU A 542 7.39 -15.24 -18.63
N ALA A 543 6.18 -14.74 -18.84
CA ALA A 543 5.04 -15.55 -19.26
C ALA A 543 5.27 -16.18 -20.65
N HIS A 544 5.80 -15.42 -21.60
CA HIS A 544 6.13 -15.94 -22.93
C HIS A 544 7.17 -17.06 -22.87
N ALA A 545 8.22 -16.88 -22.05
CA ALA A 545 9.23 -17.92 -21.85
C ALA A 545 8.65 -19.23 -21.30
N LYS A 546 7.57 -19.16 -20.50
CA LYS A 546 6.83 -20.33 -19.99
C LYS A 546 5.91 -20.95 -21.05
N LEU A 547 5.31 -20.12 -21.89
CA LEU A 547 4.37 -20.59 -22.92
C LEU A 547 5.05 -21.30 -24.09
N VAL A 548 6.24 -20.85 -24.53
CA VAL A 548 6.96 -21.43 -25.67
C VAL A 548 7.10 -22.96 -25.59
N PRO A 549 7.63 -23.54 -24.50
CA PRO A 549 7.72 -25.00 -24.39
C PRO A 549 6.35 -25.69 -24.33
N ILE A 550 5.32 -25.03 -23.75
CA ILE A 550 3.97 -25.60 -23.71
C ILE A 550 3.37 -25.66 -25.12
N TRP A 551 3.43 -24.57 -25.90
CA TRP A 551 2.96 -24.55 -27.27
C TRP A 551 3.66 -25.59 -28.12
N ALA A 552 5.01 -25.68 -28.01
CA ALA A 552 5.79 -26.69 -28.73
C ALA A 552 5.33 -28.14 -28.39
N SER A 553 5.12 -28.44 -27.11
CA SER A 553 4.68 -29.78 -26.67
C SER A 553 3.27 -30.14 -27.13
N ARG A 554 2.45 -29.14 -27.48
CA ARG A 554 1.06 -29.28 -27.95
C ARG A 554 0.92 -29.10 -29.47
N ASN A 555 2.02 -28.91 -30.20
CA ASN A 555 2.04 -28.61 -31.63
C ASN A 555 1.18 -27.38 -31.99
N VAL A 556 1.17 -26.38 -31.11
CA VAL A 556 0.48 -25.08 -31.35
C VAL A 556 1.49 -24.08 -31.92
N ASP A 557 1.18 -23.52 -33.08
CA ASP A 557 1.96 -22.42 -33.63
C ASP A 557 1.77 -21.15 -32.77
N ALA A 558 2.89 -20.57 -32.31
CA ALA A 558 2.89 -19.36 -31.52
C ALA A 558 2.21 -18.15 -32.21
N THR A 559 2.11 -18.15 -33.54
CA THR A 559 1.45 -17.11 -34.33
C THR A 559 -0.06 -17.35 -34.51
N ASP A 560 -0.54 -18.57 -34.26
CA ASP A 560 -1.96 -18.92 -34.38
C ASP A 560 -2.73 -18.54 -33.10
N ALA A 561 -3.30 -17.35 -33.12
CA ALA A 561 -4.08 -16.83 -32.00
C ALA A 561 -5.33 -17.67 -31.66
N ALA A 562 -5.93 -18.34 -32.67
CA ALA A 562 -7.11 -19.19 -32.44
C ALA A 562 -6.73 -20.49 -31.73
N ALA A 563 -5.66 -21.15 -32.15
CA ALA A 563 -5.14 -22.35 -31.50
C ALA A 563 -4.67 -22.06 -30.06
N ARG A 564 -3.96 -20.95 -29.84
CA ARG A 564 -3.54 -20.49 -28.51
C ARG A 564 -4.73 -20.25 -27.58
N LYS A 565 -5.78 -19.59 -28.10
CA LYS A 565 -7.02 -19.34 -27.35
C LYS A 565 -7.70 -20.65 -26.94
N THR A 566 -7.85 -21.59 -27.86
CA THR A 566 -8.43 -22.91 -27.56
C THR A 566 -7.63 -23.62 -26.48
N LEU A 567 -6.30 -23.62 -26.56
CA LEU A 567 -5.44 -24.23 -25.55
C LEU A 567 -5.61 -23.52 -24.16
N ALA A 568 -5.76 -22.20 -24.16
CA ALA A 568 -5.99 -21.43 -22.93
C ALA A 568 -7.39 -21.68 -22.31
N GLU A 569 -8.39 -22.08 -23.11
CA GLU A 569 -9.70 -22.50 -22.61
C GLU A 569 -9.61 -23.83 -21.85
N ASP A 570 -8.71 -24.71 -22.26
CA ASP A 570 -8.54 -26.06 -21.69
C ASP A 570 -7.51 -26.13 -20.54
N GLN A 571 -6.56 -25.19 -20.45
CA GLN A 571 -5.45 -25.25 -19.49
C GLN A 571 -5.31 -23.95 -18.70
N ASP A 572 -5.42 -24.04 -17.37
CA ASP A 572 -5.39 -22.89 -16.46
C ASP A 572 -4.06 -22.13 -16.50
N ASP A 573 -2.92 -22.84 -16.53
CA ASP A 573 -1.61 -22.18 -16.60
C ASP A 573 -1.41 -21.46 -17.94
N VAL A 574 -1.87 -22.03 -19.05
CA VAL A 574 -1.82 -21.36 -20.36
C VAL A 574 -2.69 -20.12 -20.33
N ARG A 575 -3.91 -20.23 -19.82
CA ARG A 575 -4.83 -19.09 -19.66
C ARG A 575 -4.21 -17.98 -18.81
N PHE A 576 -3.53 -18.36 -17.74
CA PHE A 576 -2.84 -17.41 -16.85
C PHE A 576 -1.73 -16.65 -17.60
N TYR A 577 -0.82 -17.36 -18.24
CA TYR A 577 0.31 -16.74 -18.95
C TYR A 577 -0.13 -15.94 -20.20
N GLU A 578 -1.12 -16.42 -20.97
CA GLU A 578 -1.74 -15.64 -22.06
C GLU A 578 -2.40 -14.36 -21.52
N GLY A 579 -2.97 -14.43 -20.32
CA GLY A 579 -3.50 -13.27 -19.62
C GLY A 579 -2.43 -12.21 -19.32
N LYS A 580 -1.19 -12.62 -18.98
CA LYS A 580 -0.06 -11.70 -18.77
C LYS A 580 0.36 -10.99 -20.07
N LEU A 581 0.43 -11.73 -21.18
CA LEU A 581 0.70 -11.13 -22.49
C LEU A 581 -0.38 -10.10 -22.86
N ALA A 582 -1.65 -10.46 -22.63
CA ALA A 582 -2.79 -9.60 -22.92
C ALA A 582 -2.78 -8.32 -22.04
N SER A 583 -2.47 -8.44 -20.75
CA SER A 583 -2.40 -7.29 -19.83
C SER A 583 -1.33 -6.28 -20.27
N SER A 584 -0.12 -6.75 -20.60
CA SER A 584 0.98 -5.89 -21.06
C SER A 584 0.63 -5.16 -22.36
N LYS A 585 0.14 -5.89 -23.37
CA LYS A 585 -0.26 -5.32 -24.65
C LYS A 585 -1.39 -4.31 -24.51
N PHE A 586 -2.42 -4.67 -23.73
CA PHE A 586 -3.58 -3.78 -23.50
C PHE A 586 -3.16 -2.53 -22.75
N PHE A 587 -2.34 -2.66 -21.71
CA PHE A 587 -1.86 -1.51 -20.95
C PHE A 587 -1.07 -0.55 -21.83
N ALA A 588 -0.12 -1.05 -22.61
CA ALA A 588 0.70 -0.24 -23.50
C ALA A 588 -0.11 0.49 -24.58
N SER A 589 -1.14 -0.18 -25.14
CA SER A 589 -1.94 0.38 -26.24
C SER A 589 -3.13 1.23 -25.79
N GLN A 590 -3.75 0.96 -24.62
CA GLN A 590 -5.01 1.59 -24.21
C GLN A 590 -4.87 2.52 -23.00
N LEU A 591 -3.93 2.28 -22.08
CA LEU A 591 -3.81 3.04 -20.84
C LEU A 591 -2.57 3.93 -20.83
N LEU A 592 -1.43 3.44 -21.28
CA LEU A 592 -0.17 4.17 -21.33
C LEU A 592 -0.19 5.43 -22.24
N PRO A 593 -0.98 5.53 -23.34
CA PRO A 593 -1.07 6.75 -24.13
C PRO A 593 -1.43 8.02 -23.34
N GLU A 594 -2.07 7.88 -22.16
CA GLU A 594 -2.33 8.99 -21.24
C GLU A 594 -1.04 9.70 -20.82
N ALA A 595 0.08 8.99 -20.63
CA ALA A 595 1.36 9.59 -20.27
C ALA A 595 1.82 10.64 -21.32
N ARG A 596 1.61 10.36 -22.60
CA ARG A 596 1.94 11.30 -23.67
C ARG A 596 0.97 12.47 -23.75
N ALA A 597 -0.30 12.24 -23.47
CA ALA A 597 -1.31 13.30 -23.39
C ALA A 597 -1.00 14.26 -22.22
N LEU A 598 -0.59 13.72 -21.09
CA LEU A 598 -0.13 14.52 -19.93
C LEU A 598 1.10 15.36 -20.31
N LEU A 599 2.10 14.83 -21.03
CA LEU A 599 3.24 15.63 -21.49
C LEU A 599 2.77 16.85 -22.32
N ALA A 600 1.80 16.67 -23.21
CA ALA A 600 1.27 17.79 -23.99
C ALA A 600 0.69 18.90 -23.10
N SER A 601 -0.04 18.52 -22.04
CA SER A 601 -0.55 19.47 -21.04
C SER A 601 0.59 20.16 -20.28
N LEU A 602 1.61 19.41 -19.87
CA LEU A 602 2.78 19.97 -19.17
C LEU A 602 3.59 20.95 -20.03
N LYS A 603 3.56 20.82 -21.34
CA LYS A 603 4.24 21.70 -22.30
C LYS A 603 3.41 22.91 -22.73
N SER A 604 2.14 23.00 -22.34
CA SER A 604 1.26 24.11 -22.72
C SER A 604 1.68 25.45 -22.12
N ASN A 605 2.45 25.44 -21.03
CA ASN A 605 2.79 26.60 -20.21
C ASN A 605 1.56 27.37 -19.69
N ASP A 606 0.42 26.70 -19.59
CA ASP A 606 -0.81 27.29 -19.08
C ASP A 606 -0.74 27.50 -17.55
N ARG A 607 -0.87 28.73 -17.13
CA ARG A 607 -0.87 29.17 -15.72
C ARG A 607 -2.26 29.54 -15.20
N SER A 608 -3.30 29.33 -15.99
CA SER A 608 -4.65 29.81 -15.63
C SER A 608 -5.09 29.40 -14.21
N ALA A 609 -4.68 28.22 -13.75
CA ALA A 609 -5.01 27.76 -12.38
C ALA A 609 -4.26 28.49 -11.26
N LEU A 610 -3.12 29.13 -11.55
CA LEU A 610 -2.37 29.98 -10.61
C LEU A 610 -2.82 31.44 -10.69
N ASP A 611 -3.21 31.89 -11.87
CA ASP A 611 -3.47 33.31 -12.16
C ASP A 611 -4.94 33.69 -11.93
N VAL A 612 -5.86 32.71 -11.90
CA VAL A 612 -7.29 32.99 -11.66
C VAL A 612 -7.57 33.34 -10.20
N VAL A 613 -8.44 34.31 -9.98
CA VAL A 613 -9.00 34.62 -8.66
C VAL A 613 -10.28 33.78 -8.50
N LEU A 614 -10.23 32.80 -7.59
CA LEU A 614 -11.34 31.90 -7.24
C LEU A 614 -12.17 32.41 -6.06
#